data_1d4a3672bb1ce57befe4ddbdb27e5497
#
_entry.id   1d4a3672bb1ce57befe4ddbdb27e5497
#
_cell.length_a   1.000
_cell.length_b   1.000
_cell.length_c   1.000
_cell.angle_alpha   90.00
_cell.angle_beta   90.00
_cell.angle_gamma   90.00
#
_symmetry.space_group_name_H-M   'P 1'
#
loop_
_entity.id
_entity.type
_entity.pdbx_description
1 polymer ?
#
loop_
_entity_poly.entity_id
_entity_poly.type
_entity_poly.pdbx_seq_one_letter_code
_entity_poly.pdbx_strand_id
1 'polypeptide(L)'
;MNGLRLFLVAVLLVLGGYTLVVGSRHGWDLLPIFFGDIAALTWNGQFNMDFLGFLLLSGLWVAWRHHFSATGMGLGLVAVFGGMLFLATYLLVALAQVKGDAAALLLGPRRSGGGR
;
A
#
# COMPACT_ATOMS: atom_id res chain seq x y z
N MET A 1 -15.92 5.30 10.56
CA MET A 1 -14.60 5.46 9.93
C MET A 1 -14.61 6.36 8.68
N ASN A 2 -15.50 7.33 8.68
CA ASN A 2 -15.62 8.24 7.54
C ASN A 2 -14.36 9.09 7.33
N GLY A 3 -13.69 9.47 8.43
CA GLY A 3 -12.45 10.24 8.34
C GLY A 3 -11.34 9.48 7.61
N LEU A 4 -11.17 8.20 7.94
CA LEU A 4 -10.18 7.36 7.25
C LEU A 4 -10.53 7.18 5.78
N ARG A 5 -11.82 6.92 5.50
CA ARG A 5 -12.28 6.77 4.12
C ARG A 5 -12.02 8.03 3.31
N LEU A 6 -12.32 9.20 3.87
CA LEU A 6 -12.05 10.47 3.21
C LEU A 6 -10.56 10.67 2.95
N PHE A 7 -9.73 10.35 3.92
CA PHE A 7 -8.27 10.42 3.78
C PHE A 7 -7.77 9.52 2.64
N LEU A 8 -8.24 8.28 2.61
CA LEU A 8 -7.80 7.31 1.59
C LEU A 8 -8.23 7.74 0.19
N VAL A 9 -9.45 8.25 0.03
CA VAL A 9 -9.92 8.77 -1.25
C VAL A 9 -9.07 9.97 -1.69
N ALA A 10 -8.80 10.89 -0.77
CA ALA A 10 -7.96 12.05 -1.06
C ALA A 10 -6.56 11.63 -1.51
N VAL A 11 -5.95 10.66 -0.82
CA VAL A 11 -4.63 10.13 -1.19
C VAL A 11 -4.68 9.51 -2.58
N LEU A 12 -5.70 8.72 -2.88
CA LEU A 12 -5.85 8.11 -4.21
C LEU A 12 -5.92 9.16 -5.31
N LEU A 13 -6.73 10.19 -5.10
CA LEU A 13 -6.91 11.24 -6.12
C LEU A 13 -5.63 12.05 -6.32
N VAL A 14 -5.01 12.48 -5.24
CA VAL A 14 -3.80 13.32 -5.31
C VAL A 14 -2.63 12.51 -5.84
N LEU A 15 -2.37 11.36 -5.26
CA LEU A 15 -1.23 10.52 -5.65
C LEU A 15 -1.42 9.95 -7.05
N GLY A 16 -2.64 9.50 -7.36
CA GLY A 16 -2.94 8.97 -8.70
C GLY A 16 -2.74 10.02 -9.78
N GLY A 17 -3.26 11.24 -9.56
CA GLY A 17 -3.06 12.34 -10.50
C GLY A 17 -1.60 12.72 -10.65
N TYR A 18 -0.89 12.82 -9.53
CA TYR A 18 0.55 13.12 -9.54
C TYR A 18 1.33 12.06 -10.32
N THR A 19 1.02 10.79 -10.07
CA THR A 19 1.68 9.66 -10.74
C THR A 19 1.46 9.69 -12.25
N LEU A 20 0.22 9.96 -12.66
CA LEU A 20 -0.10 10.06 -14.09
C LEU A 20 0.67 11.18 -14.77
N VAL A 21 0.78 12.34 -14.12
CA VAL A 21 1.53 13.47 -14.67
C VAL A 21 3.02 13.11 -14.79
N VAL A 22 3.60 12.55 -13.73
CA VAL A 22 5.02 12.16 -13.75
C VAL A 22 5.28 11.11 -14.82
N GLY A 23 4.45 10.07 -14.89
CA GLY A 23 4.60 9.02 -15.90
C GLY A 23 4.48 9.54 -17.32
N SER A 24 3.52 10.47 -17.56
CA SER A 24 3.34 11.03 -18.89
C SER A 24 4.50 11.92 -19.31
N ARG A 25 5.21 12.54 -18.36
CA ARG A 25 6.33 13.45 -18.66
C ARG A 25 7.67 12.74 -18.69
N HIS A 26 7.88 11.72 -17.86
CA HIS A 26 9.19 11.11 -17.65
C HIS A 26 9.24 9.63 -18.00
N GLY A 27 8.10 9.06 -18.43
CA GLY A 27 8.00 7.64 -18.72
C GLY A 27 7.72 6.81 -17.48
N TRP A 28 7.50 5.52 -17.68
CA TRP A 28 7.04 4.60 -16.65
C TRP A 28 8.14 3.66 -16.15
N ASP A 29 9.40 4.01 -16.41
CA ASP A 29 10.58 3.21 -16.10
C ASP A 29 11.05 3.48 -14.68
N LEU A 30 10.18 3.18 -13.71
CA LEU A 30 10.36 3.56 -12.31
C LEU A 30 11.47 2.79 -11.60
N LEU A 31 11.55 1.47 -11.83
CA LEU A 31 12.46 0.64 -11.04
C LEU A 31 13.93 1.01 -11.20
N PRO A 32 14.45 1.24 -12.41
CA PRO A 32 15.83 1.69 -12.56
C PRO A 32 16.09 3.03 -11.86
N ILE A 33 15.14 3.97 -11.93
CA ILE A 33 15.26 5.27 -11.26
C ILE A 33 15.26 5.08 -9.74
N PHE A 34 14.35 4.29 -9.23
CA PHE A 34 14.21 4.06 -7.79
C PHE A 34 15.49 3.48 -7.19
N PHE A 35 16.01 2.40 -7.77
CA PHE A 35 17.21 1.75 -7.26
C PHE A 35 18.48 2.51 -7.63
N GLY A 36 18.48 3.23 -8.74
CA GLY A 36 19.58 4.10 -9.11
C GLY A 36 19.79 5.23 -8.12
N ASP A 37 18.72 5.83 -7.64
CA ASP A 37 18.81 6.87 -6.61
C ASP A 37 19.37 6.31 -5.30
N ILE A 38 18.97 5.09 -4.91
CA ILE A 38 19.53 4.44 -3.72
C ILE A 38 21.03 4.22 -3.89
N ALA A 39 21.45 3.72 -5.04
CA ALA A 39 22.88 3.48 -5.32
C ALA A 39 23.70 4.76 -5.34
N ALA A 40 23.08 5.88 -5.67
CA ALA A 40 23.75 7.18 -5.72
C ALA A 40 24.09 7.77 -4.35
N LEU A 41 23.52 7.23 -3.28
CA LEU A 41 23.76 7.66 -1.88
C LEU A 41 23.41 9.14 -1.67
N THR A 42 22.26 9.54 -2.19
CA THR A 42 21.73 10.90 -2.08
C THR A 42 20.53 10.91 -1.14
N TRP A 43 19.99 12.11 -0.84
CA TRP A 43 18.76 12.22 -0.08
C TRP A 43 17.58 11.57 -0.80
N ASN A 44 17.54 11.63 -2.13
CA ASN A 44 16.53 10.91 -2.90
C ASN A 44 16.64 9.40 -2.67
N GLY A 45 17.86 8.88 -2.63
CA GLY A 45 18.08 7.47 -2.33
C GLY A 45 17.68 7.11 -0.92
N GLN A 46 17.93 8.00 0.05
CA GLN A 46 17.53 7.79 1.43
C GLN A 46 15.99 7.70 1.54
N PHE A 47 15.28 8.62 0.89
CA PHE A 47 13.82 8.58 0.88
C PHE A 47 13.29 7.30 0.23
N ASN A 48 13.92 6.86 -0.85
CA ASN A 48 13.53 5.63 -1.52
C ASN A 48 13.76 4.41 -0.65
N MET A 49 14.89 4.37 0.05
CA MET A 49 15.20 3.27 0.98
C MET A 49 14.21 3.22 2.13
N ASP A 50 13.89 4.38 2.71
CA ASP A 50 12.90 4.50 3.78
C ASP A 50 11.53 4.01 3.28
N PHE A 51 11.13 4.48 2.10
CA PHE A 51 9.88 4.08 1.47
C PHE A 51 9.85 2.58 1.19
N LEU A 52 10.97 2.01 0.77
CA LEU A 52 11.05 0.56 0.56
C LEU A 52 10.70 -0.21 1.82
N GLY A 53 11.16 0.27 2.99
CA GLY A 53 10.77 -0.32 4.28
C GLY A 53 9.26 -0.32 4.48
N PHE A 54 8.60 0.80 4.19
CA PHE A 54 7.13 0.88 4.25
C PHE A 54 6.46 -0.08 3.27
N LEU A 55 7.01 -0.20 2.06
CA LEU A 55 6.46 -1.12 1.07
C LEU A 55 6.53 -2.57 1.55
N LEU A 56 7.67 -2.97 2.11
CA LEU A 56 7.85 -4.32 2.63
C LEU A 56 6.91 -4.57 3.81
N LEU A 57 6.78 -3.61 4.70
CA LEU A 57 5.86 -3.73 5.84
C LEU A 57 4.41 -3.82 5.37
N SER A 58 4.03 -3.01 4.39
CA SER A 58 2.69 -3.06 3.79
C SER A 58 2.39 -4.44 3.22
N GLY A 59 3.32 -4.99 2.45
CA GLY A 59 3.17 -6.32 1.87
C GLY A 59 3.07 -7.40 2.94
N LEU A 60 3.91 -7.30 3.97
CA LEU A 60 3.89 -8.24 5.08
C LEU A 60 2.55 -8.19 5.83
N TRP A 61 2.05 -6.98 6.11
CA TRP A 61 0.76 -6.81 6.79
C TRP A 61 -0.39 -7.40 5.97
N VAL A 62 -0.42 -7.13 4.67
CA VAL A 62 -1.48 -7.67 3.79
C VAL A 62 -1.42 -9.20 3.78
N ALA A 63 -0.24 -9.78 3.62
CA ALA A 63 -0.07 -11.22 3.62
C ALA A 63 -0.51 -11.82 4.97
N TRP A 64 -0.10 -11.19 6.08
CA TRP A 64 -0.46 -11.62 7.42
C TRP A 64 -1.96 -11.54 7.66
N ARG A 65 -2.59 -10.46 7.20
CA ARG A 65 -4.04 -10.27 7.33
C ARG A 65 -4.82 -11.40 6.67
N HIS A 66 -4.27 -11.98 5.61
CA HIS A 66 -4.86 -13.11 4.89
C HIS A 66 -4.25 -14.46 5.28
N HIS A 67 -3.62 -14.53 6.46
CA HIS A 67 -3.04 -15.77 7.02
C HIS A 67 -1.98 -16.41 6.14
N PHE A 68 -1.23 -15.60 5.38
CA PHE A 68 -0.20 -16.07 4.45
C PHE A 68 -0.71 -17.11 3.45
N SER A 69 -2.00 -17.03 3.11
CA SER A 69 -2.60 -17.85 2.07
C SER A 69 -2.00 -17.49 0.70
N ALA A 70 -2.28 -18.30 -0.32
CA ALA A 70 -1.85 -17.98 -1.68
C ALA A 70 -2.37 -16.60 -2.12
N THR A 71 -3.65 -16.31 -1.84
CA THR A 71 -4.23 -15.01 -2.14
C THR A 71 -3.51 -13.90 -1.36
N GLY A 72 -3.25 -14.12 -0.07
CA GLY A 72 -2.55 -13.15 0.77
C GLY A 72 -1.14 -12.88 0.32
N MET A 73 -0.42 -13.90 -0.08
CA MET A 73 0.93 -13.74 -0.62
C MET A 73 0.94 -12.95 -1.94
N GLY A 74 -0.01 -13.24 -2.82
CA GLY A 74 -0.17 -12.50 -4.07
C GLY A 74 -0.51 -11.03 -3.83
N LEU A 75 -1.48 -10.76 -2.94
CA LEU A 75 -1.86 -9.41 -2.59
C LEU A 75 -0.71 -8.65 -1.91
N GLY A 76 0.03 -9.34 -1.04
CA GLY A 76 1.20 -8.75 -0.40
C GLY A 76 2.27 -8.34 -1.40
N LEU A 77 2.52 -9.18 -2.39
CA LEU A 77 3.47 -8.87 -3.46
C LEU A 77 3.01 -7.65 -4.25
N VAL A 78 1.72 -7.58 -4.61
CA VAL A 78 1.15 -6.41 -5.28
C VAL A 78 1.28 -5.16 -4.41
N ALA A 79 1.10 -5.29 -3.10
CA ALA A 79 1.25 -4.17 -2.16
C ALA A 79 2.67 -3.61 -2.19
N VAL A 80 3.68 -4.47 -2.25
CA VAL A 80 5.08 -4.02 -2.32
C VAL A 80 5.32 -3.18 -3.59
N PHE A 81 4.80 -3.61 -4.72
CA PHE A 81 5.00 -2.89 -5.98
C PHE A 81 4.02 -1.75 -6.20
N GLY A 82 2.83 -1.85 -5.65
CA GLY A 82 1.77 -0.85 -5.86
C GLY A 82 1.84 0.35 -4.93
N GLY A 83 2.57 0.24 -3.83
CA GLY A 83 2.73 1.32 -2.88
C GLY A 83 1.40 1.81 -2.31
N MET A 84 1.31 3.10 -2.05
CA MET A 84 0.12 3.69 -1.42
C MET A 84 -1.11 3.65 -2.32
N LEU A 85 -0.93 3.66 -3.64
CA LEU A 85 -2.08 3.52 -4.56
C LEU A 85 -2.79 2.20 -4.34
N PHE A 86 -2.03 1.11 -4.23
CA PHE A 86 -2.61 -0.19 -3.92
C PHE A 86 -3.18 -0.22 -2.51
N LEU A 87 -2.40 0.25 -1.52
CA LEU A 87 -2.79 0.15 -0.12
C LEU A 87 -4.06 0.95 0.16
N ALA A 88 -4.19 2.16 -0.41
CA ALA A 88 -5.39 2.96 -0.23
C ALA A 88 -6.62 2.27 -0.85
N THR A 89 -6.47 1.71 -2.04
CA THR A 89 -7.54 0.95 -2.68
C THR A 89 -7.92 -0.28 -1.84
N TYR A 90 -6.91 -1.03 -1.40
CA TYR A 90 -7.11 -2.21 -0.56
C TYR A 90 -7.85 -1.86 0.72
N LEU A 91 -7.43 -0.78 1.40
CA LEU A 91 -8.06 -0.36 2.65
C LEU A 91 -9.50 0.10 2.44
N LEU A 92 -9.79 0.80 1.32
CA LEU A 92 -11.16 1.20 1.02
C LEU A 92 -12.07 -0.02 0.84
N VAL A 93 -11.60 -1.02 0.10
CA VAL A 93 -12.37 -2.26 -0.08
C VAL A 93 -12.53 -2.98 1.25
N ALA A 94 -11.44 -3.09 2.04
CA ALA A 94 -11.48 -3.77 3.32
C ALA A 94 -12.42 -3.05 4.31
N LEU A 95 -12.41 -1.71 4.33
CA LEU A 95 -13.34 -0.93 5.16
C LEU A 95 -14.79 -1.25 4.83
N ALA A 96 -15.11 -1.37 3.55
CA ALA A 96 -16.46 -1.72 3.12
C ALA A 96 -16.83 -3.13 3.59
N GLN A 97 -15.89 -4.07 3.53
CA GLN A 97 -16.11 -5.46 3.93
C GLN A 97 -16.31 -5.61 5.45
N VAL A 98 -15.55 -4.85 6.24
CA VAL A 98 -15.63 -4.93 7.71
C VAL A 98 -16.62 -3.94 8.31
N LYS A 99 -17.30 -3.15 7.48
CA LYS A 99 -18.33 -2.19 7.89
C LYS A 99 -17.83 -1.19 8.94
N GLY A 100 -16.57 -0.76 8.80
CA GLY A 100 -15.99 0.22 9.69
C GLY A 100 -15.45 -0.31 11.01
N ASP A 101 -15.39 -1.60 11.21
CA ASP A 101 -14.79 -2.20 12.41
C ASP A 101 -13.26 -2.12 12.32
N ALA A 102 -12.65 -1.28 13.15
CA ALA A 102 -11.20 -1.05 13.11
C ALA A 102 -10.40 -2.30 13.43
N ALA A 103 -10.85 -3.10 14.40
CA ALA A 103 -10.14 -4.32 14.75
C ALA A 103 -10.17 -5.32 13.59
N ALA A 104 -11.33 -5.49 12.96
CA ALA A 104 -11.45 -6.36 11.80
C ALA A 104 -10.65 -5.84 10.61
N LEU A 105 -10.54 -4.51 10.45
CA LEU A 105 -9.73 -3.91 9.40
C LEU A 105 -8.26 -4.27 9.57
N LEU A 106 -7.72 -4.06 10.76
CA LEU A 106 -6.29 -4.25 11.03
C LEU A 106 -5.90 -5.73 11.12
N LEU A 107 -6.69 -6.53 11.80
CA LEU A 107 -6.37 -7.93 12.09
C LEU A 107 -6.91 -8.91 11.05
N GLY A 108 -7.88 -8.48 10.26
CA GLY A 108 -8.67 -9.36 9.43
C GLY A 108 -9.85 -9.93 10.21
N PRO A 109 -10.93 -10.32 9.52
CA PRO A 109 -12.15 -10.78 10.22
C PRO A 109 -11.92 -11.99 11.12
N ARG A 110 -11.00 -12.88 10.75
CA ARG A 110 -10.76 -14.11 11.53
C ARG A 110 -10.04 -13.85 12.85
N ARG A 111 -9.18 -12.81 12.91
CA ARG A 111 -8.37 -12.54 14.09
C ARG A 111 -9.01 -11.54 15.03
N SER A 112 -9.94 -10.72 14.54
CA SER A 112 -10.56 -9.67 15.37
C SER A 112 -11.56 -10.25 16.34
N GLY A 113 -12.68 -10.48 15.93
CA GLY A 113 -13.76 -11.05 16.72
C GLY A 113 -14.54 -12.06 15.92
N GLY A 114 -14.21 -12.16 14.66
CA GLY A 114 -14.89 -13.07 13.76
C GLY A 114 -14.72 -14.54 14.14
N GLY A 115 -13.67 -14.83 14.90
CA GLY A 115 -13.45 -16.17 15.42
C GLY A 115 -14.22 -16.50 16.68
N ARG A 116 -14.91 -15.53 17.23
CA ARG A 116 -15.71 -15.71 18.43
C ARG A 116 -16.99 -16.46 18.18
#